data_69f2d7849844a45443b30a944a455b79
#
_entry.id   69f2d7849844a45443b30a944a455b79
#
_cell.length_a   1.000
_cell.length_b   1.000
_cell.length_c   1.000
_cell.angle_alpha   90.00
_cell.angle_beta   90.00
_cell.angle_gamma   90.00
#
_symmetry.space_group_name_H-M   'P 1'
#
loop_
_entity.id
_entity.type
_entity.pdbx_description
1 polymer ?
#
loop_
_entity_poly.entity_id
_entity_poly.type
_entity_poly.pdbx_seq_one_letter_code
_entity_poly.pdbx_strand_id
1 'polypeptide(L)'
;MFNEKEVVTKILNGDTRAFELLVKQYERLVFFVVNRLVKDEDDIQDICQEVFIKIHKGLFRFNFQSKLSTWIAQVTYFTAINYLKKYKKEQVGAYPDDIENYHF
;
A
#
# COMPACT_ATOMS: atom_id res chain seq x y z
N MET A 1 -7.60 1.88 -19.33
CA MET A 1 -6.37 1.24 -18.81
C MET A 1 -5.68 2.17 -17.81
N PHE A 2 -5.22 1.61 -16.72
CA PHE A 2 -4.53 2.41 -15.68
C PHE A 2 -3.15 2.81 -16.17
N ASN A 3 -2.90 4.12 -16.29
CA ASN A 3 -1.60 4.66 -16.66
C ASN A 3 -0.92 5.18 -15.41
N GLU A 4 0.08 4.45 -14.95
CA GLU A 4 0.78 4.70 -13.69
C GLU A 4 1.36 6.11 -13.61
N LYS A 5 2.12 6.50 -14.62
CA LYS A 5 2.79 7.81 -14.64
C LYS A 5 1.79 8.97 -14.68
N GLU A 6 0.76 8.84 -15.52
CA GLU A 6 -0.28 9.86 -15.64
C GLU A 6 -1.03 10.03 -14.31
N VAL A 7 -1.45 8.91 -13.70
CA VAL A 7 -2.22 8.96 -12.46
C VAL A 7 -1.39 9.56 -11.33
N VAL A 8 -0.13 9.14 -11.18
CA VAL A 8 0.76 9.71 -10.16
C VAL A 8 0.94 11.21 -10.37
N THR A 9 1.19 11.63 -11.59
CA THR A 9 1.37 13.06 -11.90
C THR A 9 0.13 13.87 -11.53
N LYS A 10 -1.05 13.37 -11.86
CA LYS A 10 -2.32 14.04 -11.51
C LYS A 10 -2.51 14.12 -9.99
N ILE A 11 -2.19 13.07 -9.26
CA ILE A 11 -2.29 13.08 -7.80
C ILE A 11 -1.38 14.14 -7.20
N LEU A 12 -0.14 14.22 -7.69
CA LEU A 12 0.84 15.19 -7.20
C LEU A 12 0.41 16.62 -7.50
N ASN A 13 -0.44 16.81 -8.52
CA ASN A 13 -1.03 18.11 -8.85
C ASN A 13 -2.35 18.38 -8.13
N GLY A 14 -2.75 17.52 -7.18
CA GLY A 14 -3.92 17.73 -6.35
C GLY A 14 -5.22 17.15 -6.88
N ASP A 15 -5.16 16.28 -7.90
CA ASP A 15 -6.36 15.64 -8.45
C ASP A 15 -6.84 14.51 -7.53
N THR A 16 -7.94 14.76 -6.82
CA THR A 16 -8.51 13.79 -5.89
C THR A 16 -9.12 12.59 -6.58
N ARG A 17 -9.66 12.76 -7.79
CA ARG A 17 -10.22 11.64 -8.55
C ARG A 17 -9.13 10.67 -9.00
N ALA A 18 -7.97 11.21 -9.33
CA ALA A 18 -6.82 10.35 -9.68
C ALA A 18 -6.41 9.48 -8.49
N PHE A 19 -6.45 10.03 -7.28
CA PHE A 19 -6.17 9.25 -6.09
C PHE A 19 -7.21 8.16 -5.85
N GLU A 20 -8.49 8.45 -6.08
CA GLU A 20 -9.55 7.44 -6.00
C GLU A 20 -9.31 6.29 -6.98
N LEU A 21 -8.84 6.60 -8.19
CA LEU A 21 -8.48 5.58 -9.17
C LEU A 21 -7.31 4.71 -8.67
N LEU A 22 -6.31 5.31 -8.05
CA LEU A 22 -5.20 4.58 -7.46
C LEU A 22 -5.70 3.64 -6.37
N VAL A 23 -6.56 4.11 -5.48
CA VAL A 23 -7.13 3.28 -4.41
C VAL A 23 -7.86 2.08 -5.00
N LYS A 24 -8.73 2.28 -5.98
CA LYS A 24 -9.47 1.19 -6.61
C LYS A 24 -8.56 0.20 -7.31
N GLN A 25 -7.50 0.68 -7.94
CA GLN A 25 -6.54 -0.17 -8.64
C GLN A 25 -5.78 -1.08 -7.67
N TYR A 26 -5.45 -0.59 -6.48
CA TYR A 26 -4.54 -1.27 -5.57
C TYR A 26 -5.15 -1.74 -4.25
N GLU A 27 -6.46 -1.55 -4.03
CA GLU A 27 -7.08 -1.97 -2.78
C GLU A 27 -6.95 -3.48 -2.51
N ARG A 28 -7.02 -4.31 -3.56
CA ARG A 28 -6.84 -5.76 -3.41
C ARG A 28 -5.42 -6.11 -3.01
N LEU A 29 -4.44 -5.46 -3.63
CA LEU A 29 -3.04 -5.66 -3.27
C LEU A 29 -2.80 -5.31 -1.81
N VAL A 30 -3.26 -4.16 -1.39
CA VAL A 30 -3.10 -3.70 0.00
C VAL A 30 -3.77 -4.67 0.96
N PHE A 31 -5.02 -5.03 0.70
CA PHE A 31 -5.74 -5.97 1.53
C PHE A 31 -5.03 -7.33 1.60
N PHE A 32 -4.55 -7.82 0.46
CA PHE A 32 -3.83 -9.10 0.39
C PHE A 32 -2.60 -9.10 1.31
N VAL A 33 -1.79 -8.04 1.23
CA VAL A 33 -0.57 -7.95 2.06
C VAL A 33 -0.92 -7.87 3.54
N VAL A 34 -1.87 -7.02 3.90
CA VAL A 34 -2.27 -6.84 5.30
C VAL A 34 -2.88 -8.14 5.85
N ASN A 35 -3.75 -8.78 5.08
CA ASN A 35 -4.44 -9.99 5.51
C ASN A 35 -3.49 -11.17 5.75
N ARG A 36 -2.32 -11.18 5.13
CA ARG A 36 -1.32 -12.21 5.38
C ARG A 36 -0.58 -12.01 6.71
N LEU A 37 -0.55 -10.78 7.21
CA LEU A 37 0.21 -10.41 8.40
C LEU A 37 -0.67 -10.24 9.63
N VAL A 38 -1.93 -9.90 9.44
CA VAL A 38 -2.84 -9.48 10.51
C VAL A 38 -4.10 -10.35 10.47
N LYS A 39 -4.54 -10.83 11.63
CA LYS A 39 -5.71 -11.71 11.72
C LYS A 39 -6.98 -11.01 12.15
N ASP A 40 -6.88 -9.95 12.93
CA ASP A 40 -8.03 -9.22 13.47
C ASP A 40 -8.60 -8.29 12.39
N GLU A 41 -9.91 -8.44 12.10
CA GLU A 41 -10.57 -7.69 11.03
C GLU A 41 -10.56 -6.18 11.28
N ASP A 42 -10.71 -5.76 12.52
CA ASP A 42 -10.69 -4.32 12.85
C ASP A 42 -9.31 -3.73 12.62
N ASP A 43 -8.26 -4.48 12.99
CA ASP A 43 -6.89 -4.07 12.73
C ASP A 43 -6.60 -4.00 11.23
N ILE A 44 -7.10 -4.97 10.45
CA ILE A 44 -6.93 -4.99 8.99
C ILE A 44 -7.50 -3.72 8.37
N GLN A 45 -8.71 -3.33 8.76
CA GLN A 45 -9.34 -2.12 8.22
C GLN A 45 -8.54 -0.87 8.59
N ASP A 46 -8.14 -0.75 9.84
CA ASP A 46 -7.36 0.40 10.30
C ASP A 46 -6.03 0.52 9.58
N ILE A 47 -5.35 -0.60 9.39
CA ILE A 47 -4.07 -0.63 8.68
C ILE A 47 -4.25 -0.26 7.21
N CYS A 48 -5.27 -0.80 6.55
CA CYS A 48 -5.52 -0.47 5.14
C CYS A 48 -5.77 1.02 4.95
N GLN A 49 -6.55 1.65 5.84
CA GLN A 49 -6.76 3.10 5.78
C GLN A 49 -5.45 3.86 5.96
N GLU A 50 -4.65 3.46 6.94
CA GLU A 50 -3.36 4.11 7.18
C GLU A 50 -2.40 3.93 6.01
N VAL A 51 -2.43 2.78 5.35
CA VAL A 51 -1.60 2.53 4.17
C VAL A 51 -1.90 3.56 3.08
N PHE A 52 -3.18 3.80 2.78
CA PHE A 52 -3.54 4.75 1.72
C PHE A 52 -3.21 6.19 2.11
N ILE A 53 -3.30 6.53 3.39
CA ILE A 53 -2.82 7.83 3.87
C ILE A 53 -1.31 7.97 3.63
N LYS A 54 -0.55 6.94 3.95
CA LYS A 54 0.91 6.94 3.75
C LYS A 54 1.29 6.95 2.27
N ILE A 55 0.54 6.24 1.44
CA ILE A 55 0.74 6.28 -0.02
C ILE A 55 0.54 7.70 -0.51
N HIS A 56 -0.54 8.35 -0.12
CA HIS A 56 -0.83 9.72 -0.53
C HIS A 56 0.29 10.67 -0.11
N LYS A 57 0.74 10.57 1.14
CA LYS A 57 1.77 11.45 1.69
C LYS A 57 3.15 11.18 1.09
N GLY A 58 3.43 9.92 0.73
CA GLY A 58 4.76 9.52 0.26
C GLY A 58 4.92 9.47 -1.24
N LEU A 59 3.85 9.68 -2.00
CA LEU A 59 3.87 9.48 -3.44
C LEU A 59 4.85 10.41 -4.16
N PHE A 60 5.10 11.61 -3.61
CA PHE A 60 6.07 12.53 -4.19
C PHE A 60 7.51 11.99 -4.16
N ARG A 61 7.78 10.98 -3.34
CA ARG A 61 9.09 10.34 -3.26
C ARG A 61 9.24 9.16 -4.22
N PHE A 62 8.12 8.73 -4.81
CA PHE A 62 8.14 7.66 -5.79
C PHE A 62 8.77 8.17 -7.07
N ASN A 63 9.91 7.59 -7.46
CA ASN A 63 10.72 8.09 -8.57
C ASN A 63 10.70 7.15 -9.79
N PHE A 64 9.72 6.26 -9.85
CA PHE A 64 9.53 5.33 -10.97
C PHE A 64 10.70 4.36 -11.20
N GLN A 65 11.53 4.13 -10.19
CA GLN A 65 12.60 3.13 -10.27
C GLN A 65 12.10 1.70 -10.06
N SER A 66 10.88 1.55 -9.58
CA SER A 66 10.19 0.28 -9.49
C SER A 66 8.78 0.44 -10.03
N LYS A 67 8.06 -0.69 -10.17
CA LYS A 67 6.62 -0.63 -10.44
C LYS A 67 5.91 0.03 -9.28
N LEU A 68 4.86 0.76 -9.56
CA LEU A 68 4.04 1.37 -8.51
C LEU A 68 3.47 0.32 -7.57
N SER A 69 3.04 -0.84 -8.11
CA SER A 69 2.56 -1.96 -7.30
C SER A 69 3.60 -2.44 -6.30
N THR A 70 4.85 -2.54 -6.69
CA THR A 70 5.95 -2.95 -5.81
C THR A 70 6.13 -1.94 -4.68
N TRP A 71 6.17 -0.66 -5.02
CA TRP A 71 6.32 0.40 -4.02
C TRP A 71 5.15 0.39 -3.02
N ILE A 72 3.91 0.26 -3.54
CA ILE A 72 2.71 0.19 -2.68
C ILE A 72 2.77 -1.02 -1.77
N ALA A 73 3.19 -2.19 -2.29
CA ALA A 73 3.33 -3.39 -1.47
C ALA A 73 4.33 -3.19 -0.34
N GLN A 74 5.44 -2.51 -0.60
CA GLN A 74 6.43 -2.20 0.43
C GLN A 74 5.88 -1.24 1.48
N VAL A 75 5.20 -0.18 1.06
CA VAL A 75 4.55 0.75 1.99
C VAL A 75 3.55 0.01 2.87
N THR A 76 2.77 -0.88 2.28
CA THR A 76 1.76 -1.67 2.98
C THR A 76 2.41 -2.58 4.01
N TYR A 77 3.44 -3.32 3.61
CA TYR A 77 4.15 -4.24 4.49
C TYR A 77 4.73 -3.51 5.70
N PHE A 78 5.47 -2.42 5.48
CA PHE A 78 6.09 -1.69 6.57
C PHE A 78 5.06 -1.00 7.47
N THR A 79 3.96 -0.53 6.92
CA THR A 79 2.88 0.04 7.71
C THR A 79 2.27 -1.02 8.64
N ALA A 80 2.00 -2.21 8.11
CA ALA A 80 1.45 -3.31 8.90
C ALA A 80 2.42 -3.76 9.99
N ILE A 81 3.70 -3.92 9.66
CA ILE A 81 4.72 -4.32 10.64
C ILE A 81 4.80 -3.29 11.77
N ASN A 82 4.88 -2.02 11.42
CA ASN A 82 5.00 -0.96 12.42
C ASN A 82 3.78 -0.92 13.32
N TYR A 83 2.59 -1.14 12.76
CA TYR A 83 1.36 -1.23 13.54
C TYR A 83 1.42 -2.38 14.54
N LEU A 84 1.82 -3.58 14.08
CA LEU A 84 1.90 -4.75 14.93
C LEU A 84 2.93 -4.57 16.05
N LYS A 85 4.09 -4.01 15.74
CA LYS A 85 5.11 -3.74 16.74
C LYS A 85 4.65 -2.73 17.78
N LYS A 86 3.92 -1.71 17.35
CA LYS A 86 3.46 -0.62 18.22
C LYS A 86 2.31 -1.04 19.12
N TYR A 87 1.32 -1.73 18.56
CA TYR A 87 0.06 -2.01 19.27
C TYR A 87 -0.06 -3.44 19.77
N LYS A 88 0.57 -4.40 19.11
CA LYS A 88 0.43 -5.83 19.45
C LYS A 88 1.71 -6.46 19.96
N LYS A 89 2.86 -5.79 19.80
CA LYS A 89 4.19 -6.29 20.19
C LYS A 89 4.51 -7.66 19.59
N GLU A 90 4.00 -7.92 18.39
CA GLU A 90 4.22 -9.18 17.69
C GLU A 90 5.53 -9.15 16.92
N GLN A 91 6.16 -10.33 16.80
CA GLN A 91 7.27 -10.51 15.87
C GLN A 91 6.68 -10.75 14.48
N VAL A 92 7.26 -10.10 13.49
CA VAL A 92 6.79 -10.18 12.11
C VAL A 92 7.92 -10.71 11.23
N GLY A 93 7.56 -11.61 10.31
CA GLY A 93 8.51 -12.19 9.37
C GLY A 93 9.03 -11.21 8.33
N ALA A 94 9.91 -11.70 7.47
CA ALA A 94 10.48 -10.92 6.41
C ALA A 94 9.44 -10.57 5.33
N TYR A 95 9.73 -9.53 4.55
CA TYR A 95 8.91 -9.15 3.40
C TYR A 95 8.74 -10.36 2.45
N PRO A 96 7.51 -10.69 2.03
CA PRO A 96 7.30 -11.85 1.16
C PRO A 96 7.91 -11.62 -0.21
N ASP A 97 8.85 -12.46 -0.61
CA ASP A 97 9.52 -12.34 -1.91
C ASP A 97 8.57 -12.56 -3.09
N ASP A 98 7.53 -13.36 -2.87
CA ASP A 98 6.60 -13.74 -3.92
C ASP A 98 5.50 -12.72 -4.18
N ILE A 99 5.40 -11.65 -3.37
CA ILE A 99 4.31 -10.71 -3.47
C ILE A 99 4.30 -9.97 -4.81
N GLU A 100 5.46 -9.77 -5.40
CA GLU A 100 5.59 -9.08 -6.68
C GLU A 100 5.04 -9.90 -7.85
N ASN A 101 4.86 -11.20 -7.65
CA ASN A 101 4.37 -12.12 -8.67
C ASN A 101 2.85 -12.27 -8.68
N TYR A 102 2.15 -11.67 -7.71
CA TYR A 102 0.69 -11.75 -7.66
C TYR A 102 0.04 -10.80 -8.65
N HIS A 103 -1.06 -11.24 -9.24
CA HIS A 103 -1.89 -10.45 -10.14
C HIS A 103 -3.09 -9.89 -9.38
N PHE A 104 -3.18 -8.58 -9.32
CA PHE A 104 -4.23 -7.90 -8.57
C PHE A 104 -5.14 -7.07 -9.46
#